data_071caab7f7b4f6294adaabec204a5aac
#
_entry.id   071caab7f7b4f6294adaabec204a5aac
#
_cell.length_a   1.000
_cell.length_b   1.000
_cell.length_c   1.000
_cell.angle_alpha   90.00
_cell.angle_beta   90.00
_cell.angle_gamma   90.00
#
_symmetry.space_group_name_H-M   'P 1'
#
loop_
_entity.id
_entity.type
_entity.pdbx_description
1 polymer ?
#
loop_
_entity_poly.entity_id
_entity_poly.type
_entity_poly.pdbx_seq_one_letter_code
_entity_poly.pdbx_strand_id
1 'polypeptide(L)'
;SRGLGDVYKRQMYTANSMNCLTEALGMGLQGNGTIPAVYSERIKLAKHAGMQVMEMLKKNIRPRDIMTEKAFRNALTVDMALGCSTNSMLHLPAIAHEAGVTINLDIANEISAKTPNLCHLAPAGPTYMEDLNEAGGVYAVMNELNKKGLLHTECMTVTGKTVGENIKDCVNLNPEVIRPIDNPYSQTGGLAVLKGNLAPDGGVVKRSAVVEEMMVHEGPARVFDCEEDAIAAIKGGKIVEGDVVVIRYEGPK
;
A
#
# COMPACT_ATOMS: atom_id res chain seq x y z
N SER A 1 -18.29 -13.82 -19.64
CA SER A 1 -16.94 -13.28 -19.88
C SER A 1 -16.72 -12.12 -18.92
N ARG A 2 -15.80 -12.26 -17.99
CA ARG A 2 -15.39 -11.17 -17.11
C ARG A 2 -14.67 -10.15 -17.99
N GLY A 3 -15.16 -8.90 -18.04
CA GLY A 3 -14.56 -7.85 -18.85
C GLY A 3 -13.17 -7.47 -18.36
N LEU A 4 -12.33 -6.89 -19.24
CA LEU A 4 -10.98 -6.42 -18.89
C LEU A 4 -10.96 -5.51 -17.64
N GLY A 5 -12.00 -4.70 -17.44
CA GLY A 5 -12.15 -3.83 -16.27
C GLY A 5 -12.22 -4.58 -14.92
N ASP A 6 -12.74 -5.80 -14.89
CA ASP A 6 -12.84 -6.60 -13.67
C ASP A 6 -11.47 -7.15 -13.24
N VAL A 7 -10.59 -7.43 -14.19
CA VAL A 7 -9.23 -7.92 -13.91
C VAL A 7 -8.42 -6.86 -13.20
N TYR A 8 -8.46 -5.61 -13.66
CA TYR A 8 -7.71 -4.50 -13.03
C TYR A 8 -8.24 -4.16 -11.64
N LYS A 9 -9.56 -4.21 -11.42
CA LYS A 9 -10.17 -3.88 -10.13
C LYS A 9 -9.85 -4.87 -9.02
N ARG A 10 -9.37 -6.07 -9.34
CA ARG A 10 -8.96 -7.09 -8.36
C ARG A 10 -7.48 -7.04 -7.99
N GLN A 11 -6.72 -6.14 -8.60
CA GLN A 11 -5.27 -6.02 -8.42
C GLN A 11 -4.92 -4.92 -7.41
N MET A 12 -3.70 -4.97 -6.84
CA MET A 12 -3.19 -3.99 -5.89
C MET A 12 -2.67 -2.73 -6.61
N TYR A 13 -3.57 -2.08 -7.35
CA TYR A 13 -3.33 -0.74 -7.88
C TYR A 13 -3.69 0.34 -6.86
N THR A 14 -3.61 1.60 -7.24
CA THR A 14 -3.72 2.75 -6.34
C THR A 14 -5.00 2.75 -5.50
N ALA A 15 -6.16 2.49 -6.11
CA ALA A 15 -7.45 2.51 -5.39
C ALA A 15 -7.51 1.45 -4.28
N ASN A 16 -7.14 0.21 -4.59
CA ASN A 16 -7.12 -0.86 -3.60
C ASN A 16 -6.04 -0.63 -2.54
N SER A 17 -4.87 -0.12 -2.95
CA SER A 17 -3.81 0.28 -2.00
C SER A 17 -4.34 1.28 -0.99
N MET A 18 -4.93 2.39 -1.45
CA MET A 18 -5.43 3.43 -0.55
C MET A 18 -6.62 2.96 0.30
N ASN A 19 -7.49 2.08 -0.21
CA ASN A 19 -8.55 1.47 0.59
C ASN A 19 -7.99 0.62 1.74
N CYS A 20 -6.95 -0.17 1.49
CA CYS A 20 -6.26 -0.95 2.53
C CYS A 20 -5.55 -0.03 3.54
N LEU A 21 -4.87 1.02 3.05
CA LEU A 21 -4.14 1.95 3.91
C LEU A 21 -5.07 2.84 4.73
N THR A 22 -6.26 3.17 4.25
CA THR A 22 -7.31 3.83 5.03
C THR A 22 -7.74 2.97 6.22
N GLU A 23 -7.86 1.66 6.02
CA GLU A 23 -8.15 0.69 7.09
C GLU A 23 -6.99 0.63 8.09
N ALA A 24 -5.75 0.51 7.61
CA ALA A 24 -4.55 0.46 8.45
C ALA A 24 -4.29 1.76 9.23
N LEU A 25 -4.63 2.92 8.65
CA LEU A 25 -4.58 4.24 9.30
C LEU A 25 -5.59 4.37 10.46
N GLY A 26 -6.59 3.47 10.51
CA GLY A 26 -7.68 3.53 11.48
C GLY A 26 -8.89 4.36 11.02
N MET A 27 -8.89 4.86 9.78
CA MET A 27 -9.98 5.67 9.21
C MET A 27 -11.01 4.85 8.43
N GLY A 28 -10.79 3.54 8.27
CA GLY A 28 -11.72 2.60 7.63
C GLY A 28 -12.13 1.48 8.57
N LEU A 29 -13.31 0.92 8.37
CA LEU A 29 -13.77 -0.29 9.06
C LEU A 29 -13.10 -1.52 8.45
N GLN A 30 -13.01 -2.59 9.23
CA GLN A 30 -12.48 -3.88 8.77
C GLN A 30 -13.17 -4.35 7.48
N GLY A 31 -12.36 -4.74 6.51
CA GLY A 31 -12.82 -5.17 5.19
C GLY A 31 -13.02 -4.05 4.18
N ASN A 32 -12.84 -2.78 4.59
CA ASN A 32 -12.92 -1.65 3.64
C ASN A 32 -11.98 -1.83 2.45
N GLY A 33 -10.77 -2.31 2.69
CA GLY A 33 -9.76 -2.51 1.64
C GLY A 33 -9.98 -3.75 0.80
N THR A 34 -10.64 -4.78 1.29
CA THR A 34 -10.56 -6.13 0.70
C THR A 34 -11.86 -6.75 0.27
N ILE A 35 -13.01 -6.42 0.88
CA ILE A 35 -14.31 -6.98 0.48
C ILE A 35 -14.59 -6.63 -0.99
N PRO A 36 -14.77 -7.61 -1.89
CA PRO A 36 -15.10 -7.35 -3.29
C PRO A 36 -16.38 -6.53 -3.46
N ALA A 37 -16.41 -5.65 -4.46
CA ALA A 37 -17.55 -4.75 -4.72
C ALA A 37 -18.86 -5.50 -5.02
N VAL A 38 -18.75 -6.73 -5.53
CA VAL A 38 -19.90 -7.59 -5.90
C VAL A 38 -20.47 -8.40 -4.73
N TYR A 39 -19.80 -8.39 -3.57
CA TYR A 39 -20.26 -9.12 -2.40
C TYR A 39 -21.31 -8.33 -1.62
N SER A 40 -22.32 -9.03 -1.09
CA SER A 40 -23.36 -8.41 -0.23
C SER A 40 -22.77 -7.77 1.04
N GLU A 41 -21.65 -8.28 1.51
CA GLU A 41 -20.87 -7.76 2.64
C GLU A 41 -20.44 -6.31 2.42
N ARG A 42 -20.18 -5.89 1.18
CA ARG A 42 -19.84 -4.50 0.84
C ARG A 42 -21.00 -3.55 1.17
N ILE A 43 -22.24 -3.96 0.85
CA ILE A 43 -23.44 -3.17 1.17
C ILE A 43 -23.67 -3.15 2.70
N LYS A 44 -23.46 -4.27 3.37
CA LYS A 44 -23.56 -4.34 4.84
C LYS A 44 -22.52 -3.43 5.51
N LEU A 45 -21.29 -3.44 5.00
CA LEU A 45 -20.21 -2.56 5.50
C LEU A 45 -20.56 -1.08 5.32
N ALA A 46 -21.11 -0.69 4.17
CA ALA A 46 -21.52 0.68 3.91
C ALA A 46 -22.61 1.15 4.90
N LYS A 47 -23.61 0.31 5.17
CA LYS A 47 -24.64 0.60 6.20
C LYS A 47 -24.03 0.70 7.60
N HIS A 48 -23.13 -0.20 7.95
CA HIS A 48 -22.43 -0.18 9.24
C HIS A 48 -21.58 1.09 9.38
N ALA A 49 -20.87 1.51 8.31
CA ALA A 49 -20.09 2.75 8.31
C ALA A 49 -20.96 3.98 8.63
N GLY A 50 -22.16 4.05 8.04
CA GLY A 50 -23.13 5.12 8.35
C GLY A 50 -23.58 5.14 9.82
N MET A 51 -23.82 3.98 10.42
CA MET A 51 -24.13 3.87 11.86
C MET A 51 -22.92 4.25 12.72
N GLN A 52 -21.73 3.82 12.31
CA GLN A 52 -20.51 4.09 13.06
C GLN A 52 -20.14 5.58 13.10
N VAL A 53 -20.42 6.33 12.05
CA VAL A 53 -20.24 7.79 12.05
C VAL A 53 -21.07 8.44 13.17
N MET A 54 -22.28 7.96 13.43
CA MET A 54 -23.12 8.47 14.53
C MET A 54 -22.53 8.14 15.91
N GLU A 55 -21.92 6.98 16.05
CA GLU A 55 -21.26 6.60 17.31
C GLU A 55 -19.98 7.44 17.53
N MET A 56 -19.22 7.72 16.47
CA MET A 56 -18.06 8.62 16.54
C MET A 56 -18.49 10.02 16.99
N LEU A 57 -19.59 10.54 16.43
CA LEU A 57 -20.13 11.85 16.81
C LEU A 57 -20.51 11.88 18.30
N LYS A 58 -21.23 10.87 18.79
CA LYS A 58 -21.59 10.75 20.21
C LYS A 58 -20.38 10.70 21.13
N LYS A 59 -19.33 10.02 20.73
CA LYS A 59 -18.07 9.88 21.49
C LYS A 59 -17.10 11.04 21.26
N ASN A 60 -17.45 12.01 20.40
CA ASN A 60 -16.60 13.13 20.00
C ASN A 60 -15.22 12.68 19.46
N ILE A 61 -15.18 11.57 18.70
CA ILE A 61 -13.97 11.09 18.04
C ILE A 61 -13.86 11.81 16.70
N ARG A 62 -12.83 12.63 16.55
CA ARG A 62 -12.59 13.43 15.34
C ARG A 62 -11.52 12.78 14.46
N PRO A 63 -11.50 13.04 13.15
CA PRO A 63 -10.46 12.54 12.26
C PRO A 63 -9.02 12.81 12.75
N ARG A 64 -8.76 13.99 13.32
CA ARG A 64 -7.45 14.35 13.86
C ARG A 64 -7.07 13.63 15.16
N ASP A 65 -8.02 13.04 15.86
CA ASP A 65 -7.74 12.18 17.02
C ASP A 65 -7.22 10.80 16.57
N ILE A 66 -7.52 10.41 15.33
CA ILE A 66 -7.10 9.14 14.70
C ILE A 66 -5.84 9.34 13.85
N MET A 67 -5.82 10.37 12.98
CA MET A 67 -4.75 10.63 12.02
C MET A 67 -3.52 11.27 12.70
N THR A 68 -2.87 10.49 13.56
CA THR A 68 -1.64 10.86 14.26
C THR A 68 -0.41 10.37 13.49
N GLU A 69 0.79 10.88 13.82
CA GLU A 69 2.05 10.38 13.23
C GLU A 69 2.18 8.86 13.37
N LYS A 70 1.84 8.30 14.54
CA LYS A 70 1.87 6.86 14.79
C LYS A 70 0.90 6.08 13.90
N ALA A 71 -0.29 6.62 13.65
CA ALA A 71 -1.26 6.01 12.76
C ALA A 71 -0.75 6.00 11.30
N PHE A 72 -0.09 7.07 10.84
CA PHE A 72 0.55 7.08 9.53
C PHE A 72 1.74 6.10 9.46
N ARG A 73 2.50 5.93 10.53
CA ARG A 73 3.54 4.89 10.59
C ARG A 73 2.95 3.49 10.49
N ASN A 74 1.80 3.22 11.11
CA ASN A 74 1.06 1.97 10.92
C ASN A 74 0.64 1.77 9.45
N ALA A 75 0.09 2.81 8.82
CA ALA A 75 -0.30 2.74 7.40
C ALA A 75 0.93 2.45 6.50
N LEU A 76 2.06 3.12 6.72
CA LEU A 76 3.30 2.85 5.99
C LEU A 76 3.82 1.43 6.23
N THR A 77 3.74 0.91 7.46
CA THR A 77 4.14 -0.46 7.78
C THR A 77 3.29 -1.47 7.01
N VAL A 78 1.98 -1.27 6.95
CA VAL A 78 1.08 -2.13 6.16
C VAL A 78 1.34 -1.98 4.66
N ASP A 79 1.63 -0.76 4.18
CA ASP A 79 2.02 -0.47 2.80
C ASP A 79 3.21 -1.33 2.35
N MET A 80 4.25 -1.36 3.19
CA MET A 80 5.45 -2.16 2.94
C MET A 80 5.18 -3.67 2.97
N ALA A 81 4.33 -4.12 3.89
CA ALA A 81 4.00 -5.54 4.02
C ALA A 81 3.13 -6.05 2.85
N LEU A 82 2.19 -5.26 2.37
CA LEU A 82 1.33 -5.58 1.23
C LEU A 82 2.03 -5.41 -0.12
N GLY A 83 3.05 -4.56 -0.21
CA GLY A 83 3.63 -4.14 -1.48
C GLY A 83 2.62 -3.38 -2.33
N CYS A 84 2.10 -2.27 -1.81
CA CYS A 84 1.09 -1.44 -2.45
C CYS A 84 1.61 -0.70 -3.70
N SER A 85 0.78 0.13 -4.28
CA SER A 85 1.17 1.03 -5.38
C SER A 85 2.11 2.12 -4.88
N THR A 86 3.11 2.50 -5.70
CA THR A 86 4.01 3.63 -5.41
C THR A 86 3.28 4.96 -5.19
N ASN A 87 2.04 5.07 -5.70
CA ASN A 87 1.19 6.25 -5.47
C ASN A 87 0.83 6.47 -4.00
N SER A 88 0.93 5.46 -3.14
CA SER A 88 0.78 5.62 -1.69
C SER A 88 1.77 6.64 -1.11
N MET A 89 2.97 6.72 -1.70
CA MET A 89 4.01 7.68 -1.31
C MET A 89 3.71 9.12 -1.74
N LEU A 90 2.69 9.35 -2.55
CA LEU A 90 2.11 10.67 -2.82
C LEU A 90 0.90 10.94 -1.90
N HIS A 91 0.00 9.96 -1.80
CA HIS A 91 -1.28 10.15 -1.12
C HIS A 91 -1.17 10.17 0.39
N LEU A 92 -0.37 9.29 1.02
CA LEU A 92 -0.20 9.30 2.47
C LEU A 92 0.44 10.60 2.98
N PRO A 93 1.52 11.14 2.38
CA PRO A 93 2.05 12.44 2.74
C PRO A 93 1.04 13.60 2.55
N ALA A 94 0.24 13.57 1.47
CA ALA A 94 -0.78 14.60 1.23
C ALA A 94 -1.88 14.56 2.31
N ILE A 95 -2.38 13.38 2.67
CA ILE A 95 -3.37 13.20 3.75
C ILE A 95 -2.77 13.62 5.09
N ALA A 96 -1.52 13.26 5.35
CA ALA A 96 -0.81 13.64 6.58
C ALA A 96 -0.67 15.16 6.70
N HIS A 97 -0.32 15.83 5.61
CA HIS A 97 -0.22 17.29 5.56
C HIS A 97 -1.55 17.96 5.97
N GLU A 98 -2.68 17.52 5.40
CA GLU A 98 -4.01 18.01 5.76
C GLU A 98 -4.39 17.72 7.22
N ALA A 99 -3.88 16.63 7.77
CA ALA A 99 -4.03 16.29 9.20
C ALA A 99 -3.10 17.11 10.12
N GLY A 100 -2.15 17.85 9.57
CA GLY A 100 -1.13 18.58 10.33
C GLY A 100 0.05 17.70 10.79
N VAL A 101 0.27 16.57 10.09
CA VAL A 101 1.35 15.60 10.37
C VAL A 101 2.34 15.62 9.21
N THR A 102 3.63 15.55 9.52
CA THR A 102 4.68 15.49 8.51
C THR A 102 5.13 14.04 8.31
N ILE A 103 4.96 13.55 7.09
CA ILE A 103 5.50 12.26 6.64
C ILE A 103 6.34 12.53 5.39
N ASN A 104 7.55 12.00 5.37
CA ASN A 104 8.48 12.14 4.25
C ASN A 104 9.00 10.78 3.79
N LEU A 105 9.73 10.77 2.68
CA LEU A 105 10.29 9.55 2.08
C LEU A 105 11.36 8.88 2.96
N ASP A 106 12.05 9.62 3.82
CA ASP A 106 13.06 9.04 4.73
C ASP A 106 12.40 8.18 5.80
N ILE A 107 11.27 8.63 6.36
CA ILE A 107 10.45 7.85 7.30
C ILE A 107 9.93 6.57 6.60
N ALA A 108 9.45 6.69 5.36
CA ALA A 108 8.98 5.55 4.58
C ALA A 108 10.11 4.53 4.35
N ASN A 109 11.31 4.99 4.03
CA ASN A 109 12.47 4.13 3.79
C ASN A 109 12.95 3.44 5.09
N GLU A 110 12.95 4.16 6.22
CA GLU A 110 13.24 3.58 7.53
C GLU A 110 12.26 2.44 7.88
N ILE A 111 10.98 2.65 7.64
CA ILE A 111 9.94 1.64 7.88
C ILE A 111 10.12 0.46 6.93
N SER A 112 10.37 0.72 5.63
CA SER A 112 10.63 -0.32 4.64
C SER A 112 11.78 -1.24 5.02
N ALA A 113 12.86 -0.68 5.55
CA ALA A 113 14.03 -1.46 5.96
C ALA A 113 13.75 -2.46 7.10
N LYS A 114 12.72 -2.21 7.90
CA LYS A 114 12.36 -3.00 9.10
C LYS A 114 11.11 -3.86 8.92
N THR A 115 10.34 -3.63 7.86
CA THR A 115 9.05 -4.29 7.64
C THR A 115 9.18 -5.37 6.58
N PRO A 116 8.93 -6.64 6.89
CA PRO A 116 8.96 -7.68 5.89
C PRO A 116 7.78 -7.56 4.90
N ASN A 117 8.01 -7.96 3.64
CA ASN A 117 6.96 -8.08 2.65
C ASN A 117 6.24 -9.42 2.83
N LEU A 118 4.94 -9.38 3.12
CA LEU A 118 4.13 -10.55 3.46
C LEU A 118 3.20 -11.00 2.34
N CYS A 119 2.95 -10.15 1.33
CA CYS A 119 1.98 -10.43 0.28
C CYS A 119 2.56 -10.15 -1.10
N HIS A 120 2.23 -11.02 -2.07
CA HIS A 120 2.51 -10.84 -3.49
C HIS A 120 1.20 -10.75 -4.27
N LEU A 121 0.59 -9.57 -4.21
CA LEU A 121 -0.68 -9.30 -4.89
C LEU A 121 -0.46 -8.88 -6.35
N ALA A 122 -1.34 -9.31 -7.23
CA ALA A 122 -1.30 -8.92 -8.63
C ALA A 122 -1.31 -7.39 -8.79
N PRO A 123 -0.54 -6.79 -9.71
CA PRO A 123 0.18 -7.45 -10.82
C PRO A 123 1.58 -8.00 -10.46
N ALA A 124 2.11 -7.72 -9.26
CA ALA A 124 3.45 -8.17 -8.84
C ALA A 124 3.50 -9.66 -8.48
N GLY A 125 2.37 -10.29 -8.22
CA GLY A 125 2.25 -11.69 -7.85
C GLY A 125 0.94 -12.32 -8.33
N PRO A 126 0.68 -13.58 -7.97
CA PRO A 126 -0.45 -14.35 -8.52
C PRO A 126 -1.77 -14.14 -7.79
N THR A 127 -1.78 -13.56 -6.58
CA THR A 127 -2.96 -13.45 -5.73
C THR A 127 -3.72 -12.14 -5.97
N TYR A 128 -5.02 -12.15 -5.72
CA TYR A 128 -5.91 -11.01 -5.92
C TYR A 128 -6.46 -10.48 -4.58
N MET A 129 -7.21 -9.37 -4.64
CA MET A 129 -7.81 -8.75 -3.46
C MET A 129 -8.86 -9.65 -2.79
N GLU A 130 -9.58 -10.48 -3.57
CA GLU A 130 -10.51 -11.47 -3.02
C GLU A 130 -9.77 -12.55 -2.21
N ASP A 131 -8.61 -13.01 -2.68
CA ASP A 131 -7.79 -13.98 -1.95
C ASP A 131 -7.30 -13.38 -0.62
N LEU A 132 -6.87 -12.12 -0.65
CA LEU A 132 -6.49 -11.39 0.57
C LEU A 132 -7.65 -11.25 1.55
N ASN A 133 -8.86 -10.97 1.06
CA ASN A 133 -10.06 -10.90 1.88
C ASN A 133 -10.36 -12.24 2.57
N GLU A 134 -10.30 -13.34 1.81
CA GLU A 134 -10.54 -14.69 2.32
C GLU A 134 -9.44 -15.15 3.30
N ALA A 135 -8.21 -14.67 3.12
CA ALA A 135 -7.10 -14.93 4.03
C ALA A 135 -7.18 -14.17 5.37
N GLY A 136 -8.16 -13.26 5.52
CA GLY A 136 -8.39 -12.48 6.73
C GLY A 136 -8.20 -10.97 6.57
N GLY A 137 -7.87 -10.51 5.37
CA GLY A 137 -7.80 -9.09 5.01
C GLY A 137 -6.66 -8.33 5.67
N VAL A 138 -6.79 -7.01 5.68
CA VAL A 138 -5.77 -6.09 6.21
C VAL A 138 -5.51 -6.33 7.70
N TYR A 139 -6.53 -6.62 8.49
CA TYR A 139 -6.36 -6.85 9.93
C TYR A 139 -5.58 -8.14 10.23
N ALA A 140 -5.70 -9.17 9.41
CA ALA A 140 -4.84 -10.36 9.54
C ALA A 140 -3.37 -10.04 9.24
N VAL A 141 -3.09 -9.23 8.20
CA VAL A 141 -1.73 -8.73 7.93
C VAL A 141 -1.21 -7.91 9.11
N MET A 142 -2.03 -7.01 9.65
CA MET A 142 -1.66 -6.19 10.82
C MET A 142 -1.37 -7.06 12.05
N ASN A 143 -2.15 -8.11 12.28
CA ASN A 143 -1.89 -9.03 13.39
C ASN A 143 -0.59 -9.83 13.19
N GLU A 144 -0.26 -10.24 11.95
CA GLU A 144 1.04 -10.83 11.66
C GLU A 144 2.20 -9.87 11.98
N LEU A 145 2.10 -8.62 11.53
CA LEU A 145 3.10 -7.58 11.84
C LEU A 145 3.23 -7.30 13.33
N ASN A 146 2.13 -7.35 14.07
CA ASN A 146 2.10 -7.11 15.50
C ASN A 146 2.84 -8.19 16.32
N LYS A 147 2.98 -9.41 15.81
CA LYS A 147 3.77 -10.49 16.46
C LYS A 147 5.23 -10.08 16.69
N LYS A 148 5.77 -9.16 15.88
CA LYS A 148 7.12 -8.57 16.05
C LYS A 148 7.10 -7.13 16.59
N GLY A 149 5.96 -6.65 17.06
CA GLY A 149 5.83 -5.31 17.64
C GLY A 149 6.06 -4.18 16.63
N LEU A 150 5.73 -4.40 15.35
CA LEU A 150 5.96 -3.43 14.27
C LEU A 150 4.86 -2.37 14.18
N LEU A 151 3.80 -2.47 14.97
CA LEU A 151 2.66 -1.54 14.95
C LEU A 151 2.51 -0.79 16.28
N HIS A 152 2.03 0.42 16.17
CA HIS A 152 1.54 1.24 17.28
C HIS A 152 0.09 0.84 17.61
N THR A 153 -0.08 -0.16 18.47
CA THR A 153 -1.37 -0.78 18.78
C THR A 153 -2.29 0.10 19.61
N GLU A 154 -1.76 1.13 20.26
CA GLU A 154 -2.51 2.10 21.06
C GLU A 154 -3.29 3.13 20.24
N CYS A 155 -3.04 3.23 18.93
CA CYS A 155 -3.70 4.22 18.06
C CYS A 155 -5.22 4.02 18.04
N MET A 156 -5.97 5.12 18.20
CA MET A 156 -7.43 5.14 18.10
C MET A 156 -7.88 4.91 16.65
N THR A 157 -9.05 4.31 16.49
CA THR A 157 -9.65 4.07 15.17
C THR A 157 -11.11 4.52 15.11
N VAL A 158 -11.68 4.53 13.91
CA VAL A 158 -13.12 4.84 13.69
C VAL A 158 -14.08 3.87 14.39
N THR A 159 -13.61 2.71 14.84
CA THR A 159 -14.44 1.78 15.63
C THR A 159 -14.67 2.27 17.07
N GLY A 160 -13.94 3.29 17.50
CA GLY A 160 -13.91 3.74 18.90
C GLY A 160 -13.12 2.81 19.82
N LYS A 161 -12.31 1.93 19.22
CA LYS A 161 -11.34 1.03 19.86
C LYS A 161 -9.96 1.30 19.31
N THR A 162 -8.93 0.82 19.98
CA THR A 162 -7.57 0.88 19.50
C THR A 162 -7.29 -0.12 18.37
N VAL A 163 -6.20 0.09 17.65
CA VAL A 163 -5.69 -0.87 16.66
C VAL A 163 -5.51 -2.25 17.29
N GLY A 164 -4.86 -2.32 18.46
CA GLY A 164 -4.62 -3.59 19.14
C GLY A 164 -5.90 -4.34 19.50
N GLU A 165 -6.93 -3.64 19.99
CA GLU A 165 -8.23 -4.24 20.29
C GLU A 165 -8.93 -4.78 19.04
N ASN A 166 -8.75 -4.10 17.90
CA ASN A 166 -9.38 -4.50 16.64
C ASN A 166 -8.71 -5.74 16.02
N ILE A 167 -7.38 -5.85 16.10
CA ILE A 167 -6.63 -6.90 15.38
C ILE A 167 -6.37 -8.17 16.20
N LYS A 168 -6.50 -8.13 17.53
CA LYS A 168 -6.06 -9.21 18.46
C LYS A 168 -6.60 -10.60 18.12
N ASP A 169 -7.83 -10.66 17.60
CA ASP A 169 -8.53 -11.90 17.29
C ASP A 169 -8.54 -12.19 15.76
N CYS A 170 -7.84 -11.39 14.96
CA CYS A 170 -7.79 -11.54 13.51
C CYS A 170 -6.70 -12.54 13.12
N VAL A 171 -7.11 -13.68 12.57
CA VAL A 171 -6.20 -14.79 12.25
C VAL A 171 -5.86 -14.77 10.76
N ASN A 172 -4.61 -15.08 10.44
CA ASN A 172 -4.20 -15.41 9.09
C ASN A 172 -4.75 -16.79 8.70
N LEU A 173 -5.73 -16.83 7.81
CA LEU A 173 -6.44 -18.04 7.39
C LEU A 173 -5.76 -18.74 6.20
N ASN A 174 -4.86 -18.05 5.50
CA ASN A 174 -4.13 -18.62 4.36
C ASN A 174 -2.68 -18.13 4.30
N PRO A 175 -1.72 -18.95 4.81
CA PRO A 175 -0.30 -18.59 4.81
C PRO A 175 0.37 -18.52 3.42
N GLU A 176 -0.30 -18.97 2.37
CA GLU A 176 0.19 -18.82 1.00
C GLU A 176 -0.14 -17.41 0.44
N VAL A 177 -1.21 -16.79 0.92
CA VAL A 177 -1.62 -15.42 0.52
C VAL A 177 -0.98 -14.37 1.42
N ILE A 178 -1.05 -14.59 2.75
CA ILE A 178 -0.39 -13.75 3.75
C ILE A 178 0.73 -14.59 4.36
N ARG A 179 1.97 -14.36 3.98
CA ARG A 179 3.10 -15.09 4.56
C ARG A 179 3.19 -14.85 6.07
N PRO A 180 3.48 -15.89 6.86
CA PRO A 180 3.82 -15.72 8.27
C PRO A 180 5.01 -14.77 8.43
N ILE A 181 4.99 -13.99 9.50
CA ILE A 181 6.04 -12.99 9.80
C ILE A 181 7.46 -13.58 9.85
N ASP A 182 7.57 -14.86 10.18
CA ASP A 182 8.85 -15.58 10.24
C ASP A 182 9.29 -16.20 8.91
N ASN A 183 8.40 -16.19 7.89
CA ASN A 183 8.69 -16.69 6.55
C ASN A 183 8.16 -15.73 5.46
N PRO A 184 8.60 -14.46 5.42
CA PRO A 184 8.14 -13.47 4.46
C PRO A 184 8.69 -13.73 3.05
N TYR A 185 8.13 -13.07 2.05
CA TYR A 185 8.71 -13.01 0.71
C TYR A 185 10.04 -12.25 0.68
N SER A 186 10.16 -11.20 1.50
CA SER A 186 11.39 -10.42 1.69
C SER A 186 11.45 -9.91 3.13
N GLN A 187 12.65 -9.80 3.68
CA GLN A 187 12.87 -9.22 5.02
C GLN A 187 12.67 -7.69 5.04
N THR A 188 12.58 -7.07 3.88
CA THR A 188 12.34 -5.63 3.70
C THR A 188 11.07 -5.39 2.91
N GLY A 189 10.54 -4.17 2.98
CA GLY A 189 9.27 -3.80 2.40
C GLY A 189 9.18 -3.92 0.89
N GLY A 190 7.94 -3.99 0.40
CA GLY A 190 7.64 -4.07 -1.03
C GLY A 190 7.90 -2.78 -1.80
N LEU A 191 8.04 -1.64 -1.12
CA LEU A 191 8.45 -0.36 -1.68
C LEU A 191 9.81 0.06 -1.12
N ALA A 192 10.61 0.75 -1.93
CA ALA A 192 11.88 1.34 -1.51
C ALA A 192 12.03 2.76 -2.05
N VAL A 193 12.75 3.59 -1.32
CA VAL A 193 13.12 4.94 -1.74
C VAL A 193 14.59 4.93 -2.15
N LEU A 194 14.87 5.29 -3.39
CA LEU A 194 16.20 5.39 -3.96
C LEU A 194 16.64 6.85 -3.95
N LYS A 195 17.90 7.10 -3.61
CA LYS A 195 18.50 8.43 -3.68
C LYS A 195 19.77 8.39 -4.54
N GLY A 196 20.00 9.45 -5.28
CA GLY A 196 21.17 9.59 -6.15
C GLY A 196 21.18 10.96 -6.82
N ASN A 197 22.17 11.20 -7.67
CA ASN A 197 22.31 12.44 -8.41
C ASN A 197 21.15 12.73 -9.38
N LEU A 198 20.47 11.68 -9.85
CA LEU A 198 19.28 11.82 -10.71
C LEU A 198 18.04 12.21 -9.90
N ALA A 199 17.91 11.72 -8.67
CA ALA A 199 16.80 11.99 -7.76
C ALA A 199 17.34 12.22 -6.33
N PRO A 200 17.92 13.40 -6.04
CA PRO A 200 18.55 13.67 -4.74
C PRO A 200 17.54 13.68 -3.58
N ASP A 201 16.31 14.09 -3.85
CA ASP A 201 15.23 14.10 -2.85
C ASP A 201 14.51 12.75 -2.73
N GLY A 202 14.85 11.81 -3.58
CA GLY A 202 14.34 10.45 -3.57
C GLY A 202 13.43 10.12 -4.76
N GLY A 203 13.50 8.86 -5.20
CA GLY A 203 12.60 8.24 -6.15
C GLY A 203 12.02 6.97 -5.56
N VAL A 204 10.76 6.66 -5.82
CA VAL A 204 10.07 5.49 -5.26
C VAL A 204 10.05 4.35 -6.27
N VAL A 205 10.43 3.16 -5.84
CA VAL A 205 10.34 1.94 -6.63
C VAL A 205 9.51 0.89 -5.92
N LYS A 206 8.68 0.17 -6.68
CA LYS A 206 8.01 -1.04 -6.20
C LYS A 206 8.99 -2.21 -6.28
N ARG A 207 9.79 -2.37 -5.24
CA ARG A 207 10.84 -3.39 -5.16
C ARG A 207 10.29 -4.81 -5.33
N SER A 208 9.12 -5.09 -4.79
CA SER A 208 8.46 -6.39 -4.91
C SER A 208 8.07 -6.80 -6.33
N ALA A 209 8.16 -5.86 -7.30
CA ALA A 209 7.90 -6.11 -8.71
C ALA A 209 9.17 -6.04 -9.58
N VAL A 210 10.34 -5.82 -8.99
CA VAL A 210 11.63 -5.81 -9.68
C VAL A 210 12.19 -7.23 -9.69
N VAL A 211 12.53 -7.72 -10.89
CA VAL A 211 13.19 -9.03 -11.03
C VAL A 211 14.63 -8.97 -10.53
N GLU A 212 15.17 -10.09 -10.06
CA GLU A 212 16.46 -10.14 -9.35
C GLU A 212 17.61 -9.56 -10.21
N GLU A 213 17.65 -9.89 -11.49
CA GLU A 213 18.67 -9.42 -12.44
C GLU A 213 18.63 -7.92 -12.70
N MET A 214 17.50 -7.24 -12.40
CA MET A 214 17.32 -5.81 -12.55
C MET A 214 17.53 -5.01 -11.26
N MET A 215 17.90 -5.68 -10.16
CA MET A 215 18.23 -4.98 -8.91
C MET A 215 19.46 -4.10 -9.03
N VAL A 216 20.37 -4.45 -9.93
CA VAL A 216 21.51 -3.63 -10.35
C VAL A 216 21.57 -3.61 -11.86
N HIS A 217 21.47 -2.43 -12.45
CA HIS A 217 21.52 -2.26 -13.89
C HIS A 217 22.28 -0.98 -14.27
N GLU A 218 23.09 -1.07 -15.32
CA GLU A 218 23.80 0.05 -15.92
C GLU A 218 23.62 -0.02 -17.44
N GLY A 219 23.29 1.11 -18.06
CA GLY A 219 23.06 1.18 -19.50
C GLY A 219 22.93 2.59 -20.05
N PRO A 220 22.92 2.75 -21.37
CA PRO A 220 22.75 4.05 -22.03
C PRO A 220 21.40 4.66 -21.70
N ALA A 221 21.39 5.92 -21.26
CA ALA A 221 20.14 6.64 -20.98
C ALA A 221 19.48 7.10 -22.30
N ARG A 222 18.21 6.79 -22.49
CA ARG A 222 17.33 7.31 -23.53
C ARG A 222 16.31 8.25 -22.90
N VAL A 223 16.52 9.55 -23.07
CA VAL A 223 15.78 10.59 -22.36
C VAL A 223 14.72 11.18 -23.28
N PHE A 224 13.49 11.27 -22.76
CA PHE A 224 12.33 11.84 -23.44
C PHE A 224 11.66 12.89 -22.54
N ASP A 225 11.05 13.90 -23.15
CA ASP A 225 10.39 15.00 -22.45
C ASP A 225 8.88 14.79 -22.28
N CYS A 226 8.34 13.70 -22.86
CA CYS A 226 6.97 13.26 -22.68
C CYS A 226 6.84 11.74 -22.90
N GLU A 227 5.73 11.17 -22.39
CA GLU A 227 5.41 9.74 -22.53
C GLU A 227 5.19 9.34 -24.00
N GLU A 228 4.54 10.20 -24.80
CA GLU A 228 4.20 9.92 -26.20
C GLU A 228 5.45 9.68 -27.06
N ASP A 229 6.49 10.49 -26.85
CA ASP A 229 7.76 10.35 -27.59
C ASP A 229 8.49 9.06 -27.18
N ALA A 230 8.47 8.71 -25.89
CA ALA A 230 9.03 7.47 -25.40
C ALA A 230 8.31 6.26 -26.00
N ILE A 231 6.98 6.25 -26.02
CA ILE A 231 6.16 5.20 -26.63
C ILE A 231 6.44 5.09 -28.14
N ALA A 232 6.55 6.21 -28.85
CA ALA A 232 6.88 6.23 -30.26
C ALA A 232 8.25 5.62 -30.53
N ALA A 233 9.25 5.92 -29.70
CA ALA A 233 10.60 5.36 -29.79
C ALA A 233 10.62 3.85 -29.52
N ILE A 234 9.88 3.37 -28.51
CA ILE A 234 9.74 1.94 -28.19
C ILE A 234 9.11 1.20 -29.37
N LYS A 235 7.95 1.67 -29.85
CA LYS A 235 7.24 1.07 -31.00
C LYS A 235 8.04 1.16 -32.31
N GLY A 236 8.84 2.19 -32.45
CA GLY A 236 9.73 2.40 -33.61
C GLY A 236 11.06 1.63 -33.58
N GLY A 237 11.28 0.78 -32.56
CA GLY A 237 12.49 -0.04 -32.43
C GLY A 237 13.76 0.78 -32.14
N LYS A 238 13.66 2.00 -31.63
CA LYS A 238 14.78 2.85 -31.25
C LYS A 238 15.36 2.53 -29.87
N ILE A 239 14.58 1.82 -29.04
CA ILE A 239 15.00 1.33 -27.73
C ILE A 239 15.44 -0.12 -27.89
N VAL A 240 16.60 -0.44 -27.36
CA VAL A 240 17.22 -1.78 -27.44
C VAL A 240 17.46 -2.32 -26.04
N GLU A 241 17.69 -3.63 -25.95
CA GLU A 241 18.04 -4.29 -24.72
C GLU A 241 19.25 -3.62 -24.03
N GLY A 242 19.14 -3.37 -22.72
CA GLY A 242 20.17 -2.68 -21.95
C GLY A 242 19.96 -1.16 -21.83
N ASP A 243 19.12 -0.55 -22.66
CA ASP A 243 18.81 0.88 -22.52
C ASP A 243 18.06 1.20 -21.24
N VAL A 244 18.36 2.37 -20.63
CA VAL A 244 17.60 2.96 -19.52
C VAL A 244 16.71 4.06 -20.07
N VAL A 245 15.40 3.85 -20.08
CA VAL A 245 14.42 4.84 -20.55
C VAL A 245 14.11 5.84 -19.43
N VAL A 246 14.33 7.12 -19.70
CA VAL A 246 14.05 8.21 -18.76
C VAL A 246 13.02 9.15 -19.38
N ILE A 247 11.87 9.33 -18.72
CA ILE A 247 10.83 10.26 -19.13
C ILE A 247 10.82 11.41 -18.14
N ARG A 248 10.92 12.65 -18.63
CA ARG A 248 10.98 13.87 -17.81
C ARG A 248 9.66 14.64 -17.91
N TYR A 249 9.46 15.55 -16.94
CA TYR A 249 8.37 16.52 -16.92
C TYR A 249 6.95 15.91 -16.86
N GLU A 250 6.85 14.62 -16.55
CA GLU A 250 5.60 13.95 -16.27
C GLU A 250 5.35 13.92 -14.76
N GLY A 251 4.07 14.03 -14.36
CA GLY A 251 3.66 13.99 -12.96
C GLY A 251 2.59 15.04 -12.64
N PRO A 252 2.16 15.12 -11.37
CA PRO A 252 1.19 16.11 -10.92
C PRO A 252 1.75 17.53 -11.11
N LYS A 253 0.89 18.42 -11.62
CA LYS A 253 1.20 19.85 -11.79
C LYS A 253 0.55 20.65 -10.67
#